data_3a11810d012457262cebc51d26e1cce5
#
_entry.id   3a11810d012457262cebc51d26e1cce5
#
_cell.length_a   1.000
_cell.length_b   1.000
_cell.length_c   1.000
_cell.angle_alpha   90.00
_cell.angle_beta   90.00
_cell.angle_gamma   90.00
#
_symmetry.space_group_name_H-M   'P 1'
#
loop_
_entity.id
_entity.type
_entity.pdbx_description
1 polymer ?
#
loop_
_entity_poly.entity_id
_entity_poly.type
_entity_poly.pdbx_seq_one_letter_code
_entity_poly.pdbx_strand_id
1 'polypeptide(L)'
;MKILITGGAGFIGSHTADALLAKGHEVRVLDILQHPVHRDGKWPDYLDPAIEKMQGDVRDEDAMLAALQGVDAVYHLAAFQDYLPEFSRFFSTNVTSTALIYELIIREKLDVRKVIVASSQATLGEGLYHDATGQPVLPGLRRDEDLKRGIWDIQPGAGQTGPLQYQPTDETVANPQNVYGTSKIAQENAALNLGRMYRIPTVAMRYSIVQGPRQSLYNAYSGACRIFSLSFHAGRAPVIYEDGNQVRDFVNYLDVVDANIRVLEDDRADYEMFNVGGGAPVTVGEFASVVADVFGQDDFTPKASGKYRFGDTRHIFSDVSKLRSLGWDATRSPHDSVTAYRDWMEDGAPADEILEASNKLMAALGVVRDVGA
;
A
#
# COMPACT_ATOMS: atom_id res chain seq x y z
N MET A 1 -24.54 8.42 -7.47
CA MET A 1 -23.45 8.57 -8.47
C MET A 1 -23.12 7.22 -9.03
N LYS A 2 -22.64 7.16 -10.25
CA LYS A 2 -21.98 5.99 -10.80
C LYS A 2 -20.46 6.15 -10.68
N ILE A 3 -19.79 5.19 -10.06
CA ILE A 3 -18.38 5.33 -9.69
C ILE A 3 -17.58 4.18 -10.31
N LEU A 4 -16.51 4.53 -11.02
CA LEU A 4 -15.54 3.57 -11.55
C LEU A 4 -14.45 3.30 -10.50
N ILE A 5 -14.15 2.02 -10.26
CA ILE A 5 -12.98 1.60 -9.49
C ILE A 5 -12.08 0.75 -10.39
N THR A 6 -10.92 1.24 -10.78
CA THR A 6 -9.91 0.42 -11.44
C THR A 6 -9.13 -0.38 -10.38
N GLY A 7 -8.82 -1.64 -10.66
CA GLY A 7 -8.29 -2.54 -9.64
C GLY A 7 -9.32 -2.91 -8.57
N GLY A 8 -10.61 -2.81 -8.93
CA GLY A 8 -11.71 -2.96 -7.98
C GLY A 8 -11.99 -4.40 -7.54
N ALA A 9 -11.43 -5.40 -8.22
CA ALA A 9 -11.48 -6.79 -7.75
C ALA A 9 -10.39 -7.09 -6.69
N GLY A 10 -9.40 -6.20 -6.54
CA GLY A 10 -8.32 -6.34 -5.57
C GLY A 10 -8.73 -5.96 -4.14
N PHE A 11 -7.76 -6.00 -3.23
CA PHE A 11 -7.93 -5.81 -1.79
C PHE A 11 -8.68 -4.52 -1.44
N ILE A 12 -8.05 -3.35 -1.61
CA ILE A 12 -8.65 -2.05 -1.22
C ILE A 12 -9.87 -1.73 -2.07
N GLY A 13 -9.80 -2.04 -3.39
CA GLY A 13 -10.87 -1.73 -4.34
C GLY A 13 -12.19 -2.41 -4.03
N SER A 14 -12.15 -3.70 -3.67
CA SER A 14 -13.37 -4.46 -3.38
C SER A 14 -14.06 -4.01 -2.09
N HIS A 15 -13.30 -3.66 -1.05
CA HIS A 15 -13.88 -3.10 0.18
C HIS A 15 -14.44 -1.68 -0.03
N THR A 16 -13.77 -0.87 -0.87
CA THR A 16 -14.30 0.45 -1.27
C THR A 16 -15.59 0.30 -2.07
N ALA A 17 -15.66 -0.69 -2.96
CA ALA A 17 -16.86 -1.00 -3.72
C ALA A 17 -18.05 -1.36 -2.81
N ASP A 18 -17.84 -2.22 -1.81
CA ASP A 18 -18.87 -2.60 -0.84
C ASP A 18 -19.41 -1.38 -0.08
N ALA A 19 -18.53 -0.49 0.37
CA ALA A 19 -18.93 0.71 1.10
C ALA A 19 -19.70 1.70 0.22
N LEU A 20 -19.33 1.84 -1.05
CA LEU A 20 -20.04 2.69 -2.00
C LEU A 20 -21.41 2.15 -2.33
N LEU A 21 -21.56 0.83 -2.53
CA LEU A 21 -22.87 0.19 -2.71
C LEU A 21 -23.76 0.39 -1.48
N ALA A 22 -23.22 0.21 -0.27
CA ALA A 22 -23.96 0.42 0.97
C ALA A 22 -24.46 1.87 1.14
N LYS A 23 -23.79 2.84 0.50
CA LYS A 23 -24.21 4.25 0.42
C LYS A 23 -25.19 4.53 -0.74
N GLY A 24 -25.58 3.52 -1.50
CA GLY A 24 -26.54 3.66 -2.61
C GLY A 24 -25.93 4.20 -3.91
N HIS A 25 -24.61 4.09 -4.08
CA HIS A 25 -23.95 4.40 -5.35
C HIS A 25 -24.01 3.20 -6.30
N GLU A 26 -23.96 3.47 -7.59
CA GLU A 26 -23.71 2.46 -8.60
C GLU A 26 -22.19 2.29 -8.75
N VAL A 27 -21.70 1.06 -8.77
CA VAL A 27 -20.27 0.77 -8.85
C VAL A 27 -19.96 -0.02 -10.10
N ARG A 28 -18.99 0.48 -10.88
CA ARG A 28 -18.34 -0.22 -11.98
C ARG A 28 -16.91 -0.55 -11.59
N VAL A 29 -16.47 -1.76 -11.86
CA VAL A 29 -15.10 -2.23 -11.62
C VAL A 29 -14.44 -2.56 -12.95
N LEU A 30 -13.24 -2.01 -13.18
CA LEU A 30 -12.33 -2.44 -14.23
C LEU A 30 -11.14 -3.14 -13.60
N ASP A 31 -10.93 -4.42 -13.95
CA ASP A 31 -9.80 -5.21 -13.42
C ASP A 31 -9.25 -6.16 -14.49
N ILE A 32 -7.93 -6.36 -14.48
CA ILE A 32 -7.27 -7.25 -15.42
C ILE A 32 -7.35 -8.72 -15.01
N LEU A 33 -7.68 -8.99 -13.74
CA LEU A 33 -7.79 -10.32 -13.11
C LEU A 33 -6.51 -11.18 -13.29
N GLN A 34 -5.35 -10.59 -13.08
CA GLN A 34 -4.08 -11.28 -13.31
C GLN A 34 -3.48 -11.90 -12.04
N HIS A 35 -2.70 -12.98 -12.25
CA HIS A 35 -1.79 -13.52 -11.23
C HIS A 35 -0.77 -12.45 -10.76
N PRO A 36 -0.36 -12.40 -9.45
CA PRO A 36 -0.70 -13.35 -8.38
C PRO A 36 -1.95 -12.98 -7.56
N VAL A 37 -2.61 -11.86 -7.84
CA VAL A 37 -3.78 -11.42 -7.07
C VAL A 37 -4.98 -12.31 -7.37
N HIS A 38 -5.24 -12.59 -8.64
CA HIS A 38 -6.32 -13.46 -9.12
C HIS A 38 -5.72 -14.69 -9.84
N ARG A 39 -5.66 -15.86 -9.16
CA ARG A 39 -4.93 -17.04 -9.64
C ARG A 39 -5.43 -17.60 -10.97
N ASP A 40 -6.71 -17.64 -11.15
CA ASP A 40 -7.43 -18.29 -12.27
C ASP A 40 -8.03 -17.32 -13.26
N GLY A 41 -7.72 -16.02 -13.12
CA GLY A 41 -8.26 -15.00 -14.02
C GLY A 41 -9.76 -14.81 -13.91
N LYS A 42 -10.37 -15.24 -12.79
CA LYS A 42 -11.81 -15.14 -12.55
C LYS A 42 -12.14 -14.02 -11.58
N TRP A 43 -13.37 -13.54 -11.69
CA TRP A 43 -13.93 -12.62 -10.72
C TRP A 43 -14.05 -13.31 -9.35
N PRO A 44 -13.58 -12.65 -8.27
CA PRO A 44 -13.73 -13.23 -6.94
C PRO A 44 -15.19 -13.28 -6.50
N ASP A 45 -15.55 -14.34 -5.76
CA ASP A 45 -16.91 -14.55 -5.25
C ASP A 45 -17.35 -13.52 -4.20
N TYR A 46 -16.38 -12.81 -3.57
CA TYR A 46 -16.68 -11.75 -2.62
C TYR A 46 -17.18 -10.45 -3.25
N LEU A 47 -17.13 -10.31 -4.58
CA LEU A 47 -17.68 -9.12 -5.24
C LEU A 47 -19.20 -9.20 -5.35
N ASP A 48 -19.89 -8.20 -4.82
CA ASP A 48 -21.34 -8.09 -4.87
C ASP A 48 -21.85 -8.23 -6.32
N PRO A 49 -22.92 -9.03 -6.55
CA PRO A 49 -23.53 -9.19 -7.87
C PRO A 49 -24.03 -7.89 -8.51
N ALA A 50 -24.34 -6.84 -7.72
CA ALA A 50 -24.77 -5.54 -8.20
C ALA A 50 -23.64 -4.72 -8.85
N ILE A 51 -22.37 -5.12 -8.66
CA ILE A 51 -21.23 -4.46 -9.29
C ILE A 51 -21.20 -4.75 -10.80
N GLU A 52 -21.15 -3.71 -11.60
CA GLU A 52 -20.87 -3.83 -13.03
C GLU A 52 -19.40 -4.20 -13.23
N LYS A 53 -19.14 -5.39 -13.77
CA LYS A 53 -17.80 -5.99 -13.89
C LYS A 53 -17.29 -5.87 -15.32
N MET A 54 -16.14 -5.22 -15.51
CA MET A 54 -15.44 -5.09 -16.79
C MET A 54 -14.04 -5.68 -16.65
N GLN A 55 -13.71 -6.70 -17.43
CA GLN A 55 -12.35 -7.22 -17.49
C GLN A 55 -11.55 -6.44 -18.54
N GLY A 56 -10.42 -5.86 -18.13
CA GLY A 56 -9.57 -5.08 -19.03
C GLY A 56 -8.33 -4.53 -18.34
N ASP A 57 -7.36 -4.14 -19.15
CA ASP A 57 -6.12 -3.53 -18.70
C ASP A 57 -6.28 -2.01 -18.67
N VAL A 58 -5.88 -1.37 -17.59
CA VAL A 58 -5.91 0.11 -17.45
C VAL A 58 -4.99 0.83 -18.44
N ARG A 59 -4.08 0.11 -19.10
CA ARG A 59 -3.17 0.61 -20.13
C ARG A 59 -3.79 0.56 -21.53
N ASP A 60 -4.89 -0.16 -21.69
CA ASP A 60 -5.64 -0.25 -22.94
C ASP A 60 -6.62 0.91 -23.03
N GLU A 61 -6.47 1.71 -24.08
CA GLU A 61 -7.25 2.93 -24.29
C GLU A 61 -8.74 2.64 -24.50
N ASP A 62 -9.08 1.62 -25.27
CA ASP A 62 -10.47 1.26 -25.55
C ASP A 62 -11.17 0.73 -24.31
N ALA A 63 -10.48 -0.13 -23.52
CA ALA A 63 -11.01 -0.64 -22.26
C ALA A 63 -11.22 0.49 -21.24
N MET A 64 -10.27 1.41 -21.12
CA MET A 64 -10.36 2.55 -20.21
C MET A 64 -11.47 3.51 -20.65
N LEU A 65 -11.57 3.82 -21.94
CA LEU A 65 -12.65 4.68 -22.49
C LEU A 65 -14.01 4.06 -22.19
N ALA A 66 -14.19 2.77 -22.49
CA ALA A 66 -15.46 2.08 -22.21
C ALA A 66 -15.79 2.10 -20.70
N ALA A 67 -14.79 1.95 -19.84
CA ALA A 67 -14.98 2.00 -18.38
C ALA A 67 -15.37 3.39 -17.87
N LEU A 68 -14.85 4.46 -18.49
CA LEU A 68 -15.13 5.85 -18.11
C LEU A 68 -16.50 6.37 -18.58
N GLN A 69 -17.16 5.70 -19.54
CA GLN A 69 -18.46 6.16 -20.07
C GLN A 69 -19.54 6.19 -19.00
N GLY A 70 -20.12 7.37 -18.80
CA GLY A 70 -21.27 7.58 -17.91
C GLY A 70 -20.97 7.46 -16.43
N VAL A 71 -19.69 7.58 -16.00
CA VAL A 71 -19.32 7.60 -14.57
C VAL A 71 -19.16 9.03 -14.05
N ASP A 72 -19.54 9.26 -12.80
CA ASP A 72 -19.43 10.56 -12.12
C ASP A 72 -18.08 10.75 -11.42
N ALA A 73 -17.47 9.65 -10.94
CA ALA A 73 -16.19 9.71 -10.22
C ALA A 73 -15.35 8.45 -10.49
N VAL A 74 -14.04 8.57 -10.27
CA VAL A 74 -13.07 7.49 -10.52
C VAL A 74 -12.20 7.28 -9.29
N TYR A 75 -12.14 6.03 -8.80
CA TYR A 75 -11.06 5.55 -7.94
C TYR A 75 -10.05 4.79 -8.80
N HIS A 76 -8.88 5.36 -9.00
CA HIS A 76 -7.80 4.70 -9.73
C HIS A 76 -6.89 3.97 -8.75
N LEU A 77 -7.28 2.72 -8.41
CA LEU A 77 -6.58 1.88 -7.45
C LEU A 77 -5.75 0.77 -8.12
N ALA A 78 -5.93 0.55 -9.41
CA ALA A 78 -5.08 -0.35 -10.17
C ALA A 78 -3.61 0.08 -10.09
N ALA A 79 -2.73 -0.85 -9.75
CA ALA A 79 -1.30 -0.59 -9.63
C ALA A 79 -0.49 -1.84 -9.94
N PHE A 80 0.73 -1.63 -10.45
CA PHE A 80 1.75 -2.66 -10.47
C PHE A 80 2.69 -2.45 -9.28
N GLN A 81 2.86 -3.51 -8.49
CA GLN A 81 3.68 -3.55 -7.29
C GLN A 81 4.29 -4.95 -7.19
N ASP A 82 5.61 -5.06 -7.29
CA ASP A 82 6.33 -6.34 -7.29
C ASP A 82 7.80 -6.14 -6.92
N TYR A 83 8.52 -7.24 -6.65
CA TYR A 83 9.98 -7.29 -6.58
C TYR A 83 10.64 -7.58 -7.94
N LEU A 84 9.87 -7.93 -8.96
CA LEU A 84 10.38 -8.25 -10.29
C LEU A 84 11.04 -7.03 -10.95
N PRO A 85 12.13 -7.24 -11.73
CA PRO A 85 12.84 -6.16 -12.43
C PRO A 85 12.10 -5.70 -13.71
N GLU A 86 10.78 -5.61 -13.65
CA GLU A 86 9.92 -5.11 -14.74
C GLU A 86 9.72 -3.59 -14.61
N PHE A 87 10.82 -2.83 -14.57
CA PHE A 87 10.80 -1.41 -14.20
C PHE A 87 9.88 -0.55 -15.08
N SER A 88 9.83 -0.80 -16.39
CA SER A 88 8.94 -0.07 -17.29
C SER A 88 7.45 -0.29 -16.98
N ARG A 89 7.11 -1.46 -16.42
CA ARG A 89 5.74 -1.81 -16.07
C ARG A 89 5.20 -0.98 -14.90
N PHE A 90 6.07 -0.59 -13.94
CA PHE A 90 5.68 0.34 -12.88
C PHE A 90 5.20 1.67 -13.47
N PHE A 91 5.91 2.20 -14.47
CA PHE A 91 5.53 3.48 -15.07
C PHE A 91 4.33 3.33 -16.00
N SER A 92 4.28 2.30 -16.85
CA SER A 92 3.15 2.10 -17.75
C SER A 92 1.83 1.85 -17.02
N THR A 93 1.87 1.07 -15.91
CA THR A 93 0.65 0.78 -15.14
C THR A 93 0.30 1.91 -14.17
N ASN A 94 1.26 2.47 -13.43
CA ASN A 94 0.94 3.43 -12.38
C ASN A 94 0.85 4.87 -12.90
N VAL A 95 1.67 5.25 -13.89
CA VAL A 95 1.77 6.65 -14.35
C VAL A 95 1.02 6.87 -15.66
N THR A 96 1.33 6.05 -16.69
CA THR A 96 0.73 6.24 -18.01
C THR A 96 -0.78 6.01 -17.97
N SER A 97 -1.27 4.99 -17.27
CA SER A 97 -2.71 4.77 -17.12
C SER A 97 -3.42 5.92 -16.41
N THR A 98 -2.76 6.55 -15.43
CA THR A 98 -3.28 7.75 -14.76
C THR A 98 -3.40 8.90 -15.73
N ALA A 99 -2.37 9.18 -16.53
CA ALA A 99 -2.42 10.22 -17.55
C ALA A 99 -3.52 9.94 -18.58
N LEU A 100 -3.68 8.68 -19.00
CA LEU A 100 -4.71 8.23 -19.94
C LEU A 100 -6.13 8.54 -19.44
N ILE A 101 -6.41 8.38 -18.15
CA ILE A 101 -7.72 8.76 -17.57
C ILE A 101 -8.03 10.23 -17.86
N TYR A 102 -7.11 11.14 -17.57
CA TYR A 102 -7.32 12.58 -17.80
C TYR A 102 -7.40 12.92 -19.29
N GLU A 103 -6.56 12.29 -20.10
CA GLU A 103 -6.58 12.44 -21.55
C GLU A 103 -7.95 12.08 -22.13
N LEU A 104 -8.51 10.94 -21.72
CA LEU A 104 -9.82 10.49 -22.16
C LEU A 104 -10.95 11.38 -21.65
N ILE A 105 -10.92 11.79 -20.38
CA ILE A 105 -11.92 12.71 -19.82
C ILE A 105 -11.98 14.02 -20.65
N ILE A 106 -10.81 14.56 -21.00
CA ILE A 106 -10.70 15.84 -21.69
C ILE A 106 -11.08 15.70 -23.17
N ARG A 107 -10.51 14.71 -23.84
CA ARG A 107 -10.70 14.48 -25.27
C ARG A 107 -12.15 14.15 -25.63
N GLU A 108 -12.77 13.27 -24.85
CA GLU A 108 -14.13 12.81 -25.03
C GLU A 108 -15.18 13.65 -24.29
N LYS A 109 -14.73 14.70 -23.58
CA LYS A 109 -15.59 15.62 -22.79
C LYS A 109 -16.51 14.88 -21.81
N LEU A 110 -15.95 13.90 -21.08
CA LEU A 110 -16.67 13.11 -20.10
C LEU A 110 -16.98 13.96 -18.85
N ASP A 111 -18.18 13.78 -18.26
CA ASP A 111 -18.62 14.53 -17.06
C ASP A 111 -18.14 13.85 -15.77
N VAL A 112 -16.84 13.63 -15.64
CA VAL A 112 -16.23 13.10 -14.42
C VAL A 112 -15.95 14.24 -13.46
N ARG A 113 -16.54 14.17 -12.27
CA ARG A 113 -16.54 15.24 -11.28
C ARG A 113 -15.38 15.13 -10.28
N LYS A 114 -14.83 13.92 -10.04
CA LYS A 114 -13.70 13.71 -9.12
C LYS A 114 -12.90 12.47 -9.50
N VAL A 115 -11.58 12.57 -9.38
CA VAL A 115 -10.65 11.46 -9.55
C VAL A 115 -9.86 11.28 -8.26
N ILE A 116 -9.89 10.08 -7.67
CA ILE A 116 -9.10 9.71 -6.50
C ILE A 116 -8.05 8.68 -6.94
N VAL A 117 -6.78 8.96 -6.71
CA VAL A 117 -5.68 8.07 -7.10
C VAL A 117 -5.01 7.45 -5.89
N ALA A 118 -4.75 6.14 -5.95
CA ALA A 118 -3.96 5.46 -4.94
C ALA A 118 -2.47 5.80 -5.12
N SER A 119 -1.93 6.61 -4.21
CA SER A 119 -0.51 6.75 -3.98
C SER A 119 -0.05 5.77 -2.89
N SER A 120 1.10 5.98 -2.27
CA SER A 120 1.67 5.06 -1.29
C SER A 120 2.60 5.77 -0.33
N GLN A 121 2.71 5.27 0.90
CA GLN A 121 3.77 5.64 1.84
C GLN A 121 5.19 5.44 1.27
N ALA A 122 5.36 4.56 0.26
CA ALA A 122 6.64 4.37 -0.42
C ALA A 122 7.20 5.65 -1.08
N THR A 123 6.37 6.67 -1.30
CA THR A 123 6.81 8.00 -1.77
C THR A 123 7.65 8.74 -0.73
N LEU A 124 7.52 8.42 0.54
CA LEU A 124 8.24 9.05 1.65
C LEU A 124 9.66 8.50 1.83
N GLY A 125 9.97 7.32 1.27
CA GLY A 125 11.25 6.64 1.48
C GLY A 125 11.48 6.26 2.94
N GLU A 126 12.63 6.65 3.52
CA GLU A 126 12.92 6.48 4.96
C GLU A 126 12.13 7.48 5.84
N GLY A 127 11.42 8.43 5.23
CA GLY A 127 10.70 9.47 5.97
C GLY A 127 11.61 10.56 6.54
N LEU A 128 11.04 11.36 7.44
CA LEU A 128 11.71 12.45 8.13
C LEU A 128 12.43 11.94 9.40
N TYR A 129 13.65 12.39 9.58
CA TYR A 129 14.43 12.20 10.82
C TYR A 129 14.90 13.55 11.34
N HIS A 130 15.24 13.59 12.63
CA HIS A 130 16.00 14.69 13.23
C HIS A 130 17.34 14.16 13.73
N ASP A 131 18.38 14.95 13.58
CA ASP A 131 19.66 14.70 14.24
C ASP A 131 19.62 15.13 15.73
N ALA A 132 20.69 14.89 16.48
CA ALA A 132 20.75 15.23 17.89
C ALA A 132 20.64 16.74 18.20
N THR A 133 20.77 17.60 17.19
CA THR A 133 20.57 19.06 17.32
C THR A 133 19.15 19.49 16.95
N GLY A 134 18.30 18.55 16.53
CA GLY A 134 16.94 18.81 16.06
C GLY A 134 16.85 19.24 14.58
N GLN A 135 17.96 19.17 13.84
CA GLN A 135 17.93 19.49 12.40
C GLN A 135 17.24 18.39 11.61
N PRO A 136 16.34 18.74 10.65
CA PRO A 136 15.66 17.78 9.83
C PRO A 136 16.64 17.10 8.85
N VAL A 137 16.46 15.79 8.70
CA VAL A 137 17.27 14.94 7.82
C VAL A 137 16.32 14.06 6.99
N LEU A 138 16.51 14.03 5.68
CA LEU A 138 15.87 13.07 4.78
C LEU A 138 16.95 12.05 4.35
N PRO A 139 16.99 10.88 5.01
CA PRO A 139 18.03 9.90 4.72
C PRO A 139 17.84 9.29 3.32
N GLY A 140 18.95 8.93 2.69
CA GLY A 140 18.96 8.10 1.50
C GLY A 140 18.86 6.60 1.83
N LEU A 141 19.06 5.79 0.80
CA LEU A 141 19.10 4.34 0.93
C LEU A 141 20.21 3.92 1.93
N ARG A 142 19.89 3.03 2.86
CA ARG A 142 20.86 2.45 3.81
C ARG A 142 21.97 1.70 3.06
N ARG A 143 23.21 1.84 3.52
CA ARG A 143 24.36 1.23 2.87
C ARG A 143 24.39 -0.29 3.10
N ASP A 144 24.64 -1.04 2.05
CA ASP A 144 24.69 -2.52 2.12
C ASP A 144 25.82 -3.01 3.06
N GLU A 145 26.94 -2.28 3.11
CA GLU A 145 28.06 -2.59 4.00
C GLU A 145 27.68 -2.48 5.49
N ASP A 146 26.81 -1.55 5.87
CA ASP A 146 26.34 -1.41 7.23
C ASP A 146 25.36 -2.54 7.56
N LEU A 147 24.42 -2.85 6.66
CA LEU A 147 23.46 -3.95 6.84
C LEU A 147 24.16 -5.31 6.95
N LYS A 148 25.20 -5.57 6.15
CA LYS A 148 26.06 -6.78 6.25
C LYS A 148 26.75 -6.93 7.59
N ARG A 149 26.98 -5.84 8.29
CA ARG A 149 27.58 -5.81 9.64
C ARG A 149 26.55 -5.84 10.77
N GLY A 150 25.26 -5.91 10.45
CA GLY A 150 24.17 -5.83 11.42
C GLY A 150 23.97 -4.43 12.01
N ILE A 151 24.44 -3.40 11.31
CA ILE A 151 24.18 -2.00 11.67
C ILE A 151 22.88 -1.57 11.00
N TRP A 152 21.79 -1.64 11.74
CA TRP A 152 20.45 -1.47 11.20
C TRP A 152 20.01 -0.02 11.11
N ASP A 153 20.35 0.78 12.11
CA ASP A 153 19.94 2.18 12.18
C ASP A 153 20.71 3.03 11.16
N ILE A 154 20.01 4.05 10.67
CA ILE A 154 20.59 5.00 9.70
C ILE A 154 21.72 5.76 10.37
N GLN A 155 22.90 5.71 9.75
CA GLN A 155 24.09 6.39 10.26
C GLN A 155 24.09 7.84 9.84
N PRO A 156 24.49 8.75 10.75
CA PRO A 156 24.60 10.17 10.41
C PRO A 156 25.58 10.40 9.25
N GLY A 157 25.19 11.25 8.32
CA GLY A 157 26.04 11.71 7.22
C GLY A 157 26.91 12.92 7.59
N ALA A 158 27.63 13.46 6.59
CA ALA A 158 28.43 14.65 6.77
C ALA A 158 27.59 15.85 7.22
N GLY A 159 28.01 16.51 8.29
CA GLY A 159 27.32 17.67 8.85
C GLY A 159 26.13 17.34 9.77
N GLN A 160 25.84 16.06 9.99
CA GLN A 160 24.81 15.61 10.94
C GLN A 160 25.45 15.23 12.28
N THR A 161 24.72 15.41 13.36
CA THR A 161 25.24 15.24 14.72
C THR A 161 24.49 14.15 15.48
N GLY A 162 25.21 13.13 15.99
CA GLY A 162 24.66 12.07 16.85
C GLY A 162 23.66 11.15 16.15
N PRO A 163 22.95 10.31 16.91
CA PRO A 163 21.97 9.37 16.36
C PRO A 163 20.79 10.10 15.75
N LEU A 164 20.31 9.57 14.61
CA LEU A 164 19.13 10.07 13.95
C LEU A 164 17.86 9.46 14.57
N GLN A 165 16.85 10.29 14.80
CA GLN A 165 15.55 9.89 15.35
C GLN A 165 14.46 10.10 14.31
N TYR A 166 13.73 9.03 13.94
CA TYR A 166 12.60 9.13 13.02
C TYR A 166 11.48 10.02 13.58
N GLN A 167 10.80 10.71 12.68
CA GLN A 167 9.68 11.60 12.99
C GLN A 167 8.44 11.18 12.19
N PRO A 168 7.21 11.50 12.67
CA PRO A 168 6.04 11.46 11.80
C PRO A 168 6.30 12.28 10.54
N THR A 169 6.02 11.70 9.38
CA THR A 169 6.35 12.30 8.08
C THR A 169 5.08 12.77 7.39
N ASP A 170 4.98 14.07 7.15
CA ASP A 170 3.84 14.69 6.48
C ASP A 170 3.90 14.59 4.94
N GLU A 171 2.87 15.14 4.29
CA GLU A 171 2.73 15.10 2.84
C GLU A 171 3.74 15.96 2.08
N THR A 172 4.46 16.87 2.73
CA THR A 172 5.48 17.73 2.10
C THR A 172 6.73 16.96 1.71
N VAL A 173 6.96 15.81 2.34
CA VAL A 173 8.10 14.94 2.05
C VAL A 173 7.82 14.06 0.84
N ALA A 174 8.78 14.03 -0.09
CA ALA A 174 8.83 13.10 -1.21
C ALA A 174 10.31 12.67 -1.41
N ASN A 175 10.64 11.45 -0.99
CA ASN A 175 12.01 10.91 -1.01
C ASN A 175 12.03 9.40 -1.35
N PRO A 176 11.39 8.97 -2.49
CA PRO A 176 11.26 7.56 -2.81
C PRO A 176 12.63 6.89 -2.99
N GLN A 177 12.81 5.70 -2.41
CA GLN A 177 14.06 4.93 -2.44
C GLN A 177 14.01 3.70 -3.36
N ASN A 178 12.88 3.46 -4.03
CA ASN A 178 12.71 2.36 -4.97
C ASN A 178 11.84 2.75 -6.15
N VAL A 179 11.83 1.91 -7.20
CA VAL A 179 11.10 2.18 -8.45
C VAL A 179 9.58 2.29 -8.23
N TYR A 180 9.02 1.51 -7.31
CA TYR A 180 7.60 1.60 -6.97
C TYR A 180 7.27 2.99 -6.40
N GLY A 181 7.97 3.42 -5.36
CA GLY A 181 7.81 4.77 -4.78
C GLY A 181 8.02 5.87 -5.81
N THR A 182 9.03 5.75 -6.69
CA THR A 182 9.27 6.69 -7.78
C THR A 182 8.09 6.74 -8.76
N SER A 183 7.50 5.61 -9.12
CA SER A 183 6.32 5.59 -9.99
C SER A 183 5.09 6.20 -9.29
N LYS A 184 4.93 5.99 -7.99
CA LYS A 184 3.81 6.53 -7.22
C LYS A 184 3.90 8.06 -7.04
N ILE A 185 5.08 8.62 -6.79
CA ILE A 185 5.23 10.09 -6.75
C ILE A 185 5.02 10.71 -8.14
N ALA A 186 5.45 10.04 -9.20
CA ALA A 186 5.19 10.50 -10.57
C ALA A 186 3.68 10.44 -10.90
N GLN A 187 2.97 9.38 -10.49
CA GLN A 187 1.52 9.25 -10.60
C GLN A 187 0.79 10.39 -9.88
N GLU A 188 1.14 10.63 -8.62
CA GLU A 188 0.56 11.64 -7.76
C GLU A 188 0.72 13.04 -8.36
N ASN A 189 1.96 13.39 -8.78
CA ASN A 189 2.26 14.66 -9.41
C ASN A 189 1.52 14.84 -10.73
N ALA A 190 1.45 13.81 -11.57
CA ALA A 190 0.70 13.85 -12.83
C ALA A 190 -0.79 14.10 -12.57
N ALA A 191 -1.40 13.33 -11.67
CA ALA A 191 -2.81 13.45 -11.35
C ALA A 191 -3.17 14.84 -10.82
N LEU A 192 -2.46 15.33 -9.79
CA LEU A 192 -2.75 16.63 -9.17
C LEU A 192 -2.52 17.80 -10.14
N ASN A 193 -1.46 17.74 -10.96
CA ASN A 193 -1.18 18.79 -11.94
C ASN A 193 -2.23 18.82 -13.05
N LEU A 194 -2.59 17.66 -13.62
CA LEU A 194 -3.63 17.57 -14.66
C LEU A 194 -4.99 17.97 -14.07
N GLY A 195 -5.31 17.51 -12.87
CA GLY A 195 -6.54 17.90 -12.18
C GLY A 195 -6.67 19.41 -12.03
N ARG A 196 -5.63 20.09 -11.54
CA ARG A 196 -5.60 21.56 -11.42
C ARG A 196 -5.68 22.28 -12.77
N MET A 197 -4.92 21.80 -13.75
CA MET A 197 -4.87 22.42 -15.09
C MET A 197 -6.22 22.37 -15.79
N TYR A 198 -6.93 21.26 -15.68
CA TYR A 198 -8.19 21.04 -16.39
C TYR A 198 -9.42 21.17 -15.48
N ARG A 199 -9.23 21.59 -14.23
CA ARG A 199 -10.30 21.80 -13.25
C ARG A 199 -11.13 20.55 -12.97
N ILE A 200 -10.45 19.39 -12.92
CA ILE A 200 -11.02 18.12 -12.52
C ILE A 200 -10.61 17.90 -11.05
N PRO A 201 -11.51 17.99 -10.08
CA PRO A 201 -11.21 17.69 -8.68
C PRO A 201 -10.47 16.37 -8.53
N THR A 202 -9.30 16.40 -7.90
CA THR A 202 -8.38 15.27 -7.84
C THR A 202 -7.80 15.14 -6.45
N VAL A 203 -7.77 13.90 -5.92
CA VAL A 203 -7.19 13.59 -4.61
C VAL A 203 -6.17 12.48 -4.75
N ALA A 204 -5.00 12.63 -4.12
CA ALA A 204 -4.01 11.55 -4.03
C ALA A 204 -3.97 10.99 -2.60
N MET A 205 -4.09 9.65 -2.45
CA MET A 205 -4.13 8.96 -1.16
C MET A 205 -2.86 8.13 -0.97
N ARG A 206 -1.97 8.55 -0.07
CA ARG A 206 -0.74 7.85 0.30
C ARG A 206 -1.05 6.79 1.36
N TYR A 207 -1.49 5.62 0.93
CA TYR A 207 -1.77 4.53 1.86
C TYR A 207 -0.48 4.02 2.50
N SER A 208 -0.51 3.89 3.83
CA SER A 208 0.49 3.18 4.61
C SER A 208 0.34 1.65 4.42
N ILE A 209 0.77 0.83 5.36
CA ILE A 209 0.67 -0.63 5.23
C ILE A 209 -0.74 -1.09 5.57
N VAL A 210 -1.60 -1.15 4.56
CA VAL A 210 -2.99 -1.57 4.72
C VAL A 210 -3.09 -3.06 5.02
N GLN A 211 -3.94 -3.42 5.97
CA GLN A 211 -4.10 -4.80 6.43
C GLN A 211 -5.56 -5.18 6.60
N GLY A 212 -5.92 -6.41 6.18
CA GLY A 212 -7.26 -6.96 6.33
C GLY A 212 -7.59 -8.04 5.32
N PRO A 213 -8.83 -8.56 5.34
CA PRO A 213 -9.35 -9.59 4.42
C PRO A 213 -9.14 -9.24 2.96
N ARG A 214 -9.18 -10.24 2.08
CA ARG A 214 -9.00 -10.12 0.63
C ARG A 214 -7.59 -9.66 0.18
N GLN A 215 -6.65 -9.48 1.12
CA GLN A 215 -5.25 -9.31 0.76
C GLN A 215 -4.71 -10.66 0.25
N SER A 216 -4.27 -10.70 -1.01
CA SER A 216 -3.89 -11.95 -1.69
C SER A 216 -2.88 -12.78 -0.91
N LEU A 217 -3.21 -14.05 -0.67
CA LEU A 217 -2.32 -15.04 -0.04
C LEU A 217 -1.09 -15.35 -0.90
N TYR A 218 -1.18 -15.17 -2.22
CA TYR A 218 -0.16 -15.61 -3.19
C TYR A 218 0.78 -14.48 -3.63
N ASN A 219 0.45 -13.23 -3.36
CA ASN A 219 1.31 -12.11 -3.71
C ASN A 219 2.47 -11.99 -2.71
N ALA A 220 3.68 -12.36 -3.11
CA ALA A 220 4.88 -12.31 -2.27
C ALA A 220 5.23 -10.89 -1.77
N TYR A 221 4.78 -9.84 -2.48
CA TYR A 221 4.94 -8.44 -2.07
C TYR A 221 3.95 -8.04 -0.96
N SER A 222 2.88 -8.79 -0.72
CA SER A 222 1.94 -8.53 0.38
C SER A 222 2.64 -8.63 1.74
N GLY A 223 2.50 -7.62 2.56
CA GLY A 223 3.31 -7.33 3.74
C GLY A 223 3.30 -8.34 4.90
N ALA A 224 3.73 -7.86 6.07
CA ALA A 224 3.97 -8.68 7.27
C ALA A 224 2.72 -9.45 7.73
N CYS A 225 1.52 -8.88 7.64
CA CYS A 225 0.28 -9.55 8.05
C CYS A 225 0.12 -10.89 7.35
N ARG A 226 0.21 -10.92 6.02
CA ARG A 226 0.12 -12.15 5.24
C ARG A 226 1.17 -13.19 5.63
N ILE A 227 2.45 -12.78 5.66
CA ILE A 227 3.56 -13.72 5.90
C ILE A 227 3.49 -14.28 7.31
N PHE A 228 3.21 -13.45 8.31
CA PHE A 228 3.15 -13.89 9.71
C PHE A 228 1.92 -14.76 9.96
N SER A 229 0.76 -14.38 9.42
CA SER A 229 -0.47 -15.19 9.52
C SER A 229 -0.30 -16.56 8.87
N LEU A 230 0.26 -16.62 7.64
CA LEU A 230 0.55 -17.89 6.98
C LEU A 230 1.55 -18.74 7.78
N SER A 231 2.57 -18.12 8.40
CA SER A 231 3.56 -18.84 9.20
C SER A 231 2.90 -19.49 10.42
N PHE A 232 2.12 -18.74 11.19
CA PHE A 232 1.41 -19.31 12.34
C PHE A 232 0.33 -20.32 11.95
N HIS A 233 -0.39 -20.08 10.86
CA HIS A 233 -1.33 -21.06 10.32
C HIS A 233 -0.66 -22.39 9.94
N ALA A 234 0.58 -22.34 9.45
CA ALA A 234 1.42 -23.53 9.17
C ALA A 234 2.10 -24.10 10.44
N GLY A 235 1.82 -23.60 11.63
CA GLY A 235 2.44 -24.05 12.89
C GLY A 235 3.91 -23.66 13.01
N ARG A 236 4.36 -22.60 12.35
CA ARG A 236 5.75 -22.12 12.31
C ARG A 236 5.87 -20.70 12.85
N ALA A 237 6.97 -20.40 13.55
CA ALA A 237 7.31 -19.02 13.89
C ALA A 237 7.71 -18.24 12.61
N PRO A 238 7.24 -16.99 12.44
CA PRO A 238 7.63 -16.16 11.31
C PRO A 238 9.10 -15.73 11.41
N VAL A 239 9.71 -15.49 10.24
CA VAL A 239 11.08 -14.96 10.14
C VAL A 239 11.04 -13.45 10.35
N ILE A 240 11.67 -12.97 11.43
CA ILE A 240 11.82 -11.55 11.71
C ILE A 240 13.16 -11.08 11.14
N TYR A 241 13.11 -10.16 10.18
CA TYR A 241 14.30 -9.58 9.60
C TYR A 241 14.91 -8.51 10.52
N GLU A 242 16.21 -8.24 10.30
CA GLU A 242 17.01 -7.32 11.10
C GLU A 242 16.92 -7.68 12.61
N ASP A 243 16.61 -6.70 13.44
CA ASP A 243 16.39 -6.87 14.88
C ASP A 243 14.92 -6.86 15.30
N GLY A 244 13.99 -6.70 14.34
CA GLY A 244 12.56 -6.58 14.62
C GLY A 244 12.10 -5.20 15.09
N ASN A 245 13.02 -4.26 15.28
CA ASN A 245 12.71 -2.90 15.76
C ASN A 245 12.35 -1.92 14.66
N GLN A 246 12.28 -2.37 13.40
CA GLN A 246 11.82 -1.53 12.29
C GLN A 246 10.41 -1.03 12.56
N VAL A 247 10.22 0.28 12.61
CA VAL A 247 8.89 0.89 12.78
C VAL A 247 8.13 0.89 11.47
N ARG A 248 6.87 0.55 11.56
CA ARG A 248 5.92 0.55 10.45
C ARG A 248 4.63 1.25 10.87
N ASP A 249 3.92 1.71 9.88
CA ASP A 249 2.62 2.35 10.00
C ASP A 249 1.56 1.40 9.44
N PHE A 250 0.94 0.61 10.31
CA PHE A 250 -0.09 -0.36 9.96
C PHE A 250 -1.46 0.28 10.06
N VAL A 251 -2.24 0.23 8.98
CA VAL A 251 -3.60 0.79 8.93
C VAL A 251 -4.62 -0.29 8.59
N ASN A 252 -5.75 -0.25 9.27
CA ASN A 252 -6.86 -1.17 9.02
C ASN A 252 -7.55 -0.84 7.68
N TYR A 253 -7.94 -1.86 6.94
CA TYR A 253 -8.61 -1.71 5.64
C TYR A 253 -9.91 -0.90 5.70
N LEU A 254 -10.67 -1.01 6.79
CA LEU A 254 -11.90 -0.22 6.97
C LEU A 254 -11.61 1.27 7.23
N ASP A 255 -10.53 1.58 7.95
CA ASP A 255 -10.10 2.97 8.12
C ASP A 255 -9.67 3.59 6.77
N VAL A 256 -9.03 2.78 5.90
CA VAL A 256 -8.72 3.20 4.52
C VAL A 256 -10.00 3.43 3.70
N VAL A 257 -10.99 2.53 3.82
CA VAL A 257 -12.30 2.69 3.16
C VAL A 257 -13.00 3.95 3.66
N ASP A 258 -13.00 4.19 4.97
CA ASP A 258 -13.58 5.41 5.57
C ASP A 258 -12.87 6.67 5.05
N ALA A 259 -11.54 6.64 4.88
CA ALA A 259 -10.77 7.72 4.26
C ALA A 259 -11.17 7.94 2.79
N ASN A 260 -11.32 6.86 2.01
CA ASN A 260 -11.75 6.93 0.61
C ASN A 260 -13.13 7.58 0.49
N ILE A 261 -14.09 7.18 1.32
CA ILE A 261 -15.41 7.78 1.33
C ILE A 261 -15.36 9.27 1.76
N ARG A 262 -14.55 9.57 2.78
CA ARG A 262 -14.40 10.95 3.26
C ARG A 262 -13.94 11.90 2.17
N VAL A 263 -12.90 11.56 1.42
CA VAL A 263 -12.36 12.43 0.37
C VAL A 263 -13.23 12.48 -0.88
N LEU A 264 -14.10 11.50 -1.11
CA LEU A 264 -15.11 11.56 -2.16
C LEU A 264 -16.18 12.63 -1.84
N GLU A 265 -16.61 12.67 -0.57
CA GLU A 265 -17.75 13.48 -0.11
C GLU A 265 -17.36 14.90 0.36
N ASP A 266 -16.06 15.19 0.52
CA ASP A 266 -15.57 16.46 1.08
C ASP A 266 -14.76 17.24 0.04
N ASP A 267 -15.28 18.38 -0.42
CA ASP A 267 -14.62 19.22 -1.43
C ASP A 267 -13.35 19.90 -0.89
N ARG A 268 -13.13 19.93 0.43
CA ARG A 268 -11.85 20.39 1.02
C ARG A 268 -10.68 19.48 0.68
N ALA A 269 -10.96 18.25 0.23
CA ALA A 269 -9.96 17.31 -0.24
C ALA A 269 -9.50 17.58 -1.68
N ASP A 270 -10.19 18.43 -2.44
CA ASP A 270 -9.93 18.65 -3.85
C ASP A 270 -8.55 19.24 -4.10
N TYR A 271 -7.85 18.63 -5.04
CA TYR A 271 -6.49 18.99 -5.46
C TYR A 271 -5.41 18.79 -4.39
N GLU A 272 -5.69 17.96 -3.38
CA GLU A 272 -4.83 17.70 -2.25
C GLU A 272 -4.32 16.26 -2.23
N MET A 273 -3.25 16.03 -1.45
CA MET A 273 -2.76 14.71 -1.11
C MET A 273 -2.90 14.47 0.39
N PHE A 274 -3.14 13.22 0.78
CA PHE A 274 -3.32 12.82 2.17
C PHE A 274 -2.57 11.54 2.48
N ASN A 275 -1.86 11.54 3.60
CA ASN A 275 -1.38 10.31 4.23
C ASN A 275 -2.55 9.57 4.90
N VAL A 276 -2.60 8.26 4.70
CA VAL A 276 -3.61 7.37 5.30
C VAL A 276 -2.88 6.29 6.08
N GLY A 277 -2.69 6.51 7.36
CA GLY A 277 -1.93 5.64 8.27
C GLY A 277 -2.72 5.22 9.49
N GLY A 278 -2.16 4.32 10.28
CA GLY A 278 -2.82 3.75 11.46
C GLY A 278 -2.77 4.64 12.72
N GLY A 279 -2.09 5.80 12.65
CA GLY A 279 -2.07 6.78 13.73
C GLY A 279 -1.13 6.46 14.90
N ALA A 280 -0.47 5.29 14.90
CA ALA A 280 0.53 4.90 15.90
C ALA A 280 1.68 4.10 15.27
N PRO A 281 2.94 4.39 15.65
CA PRO A 281 4.09 3.59 15.21
C PRO A 281 4.08 2.22 15.89
N VAL A 282 4.31 1.15 15.11
CA VAL A 282 4.39 -0.22 15.59
C VAL A 282 5.65 -0.87 15.03
N THR A 283 6.45 -1.52 15.87
CA THR A 283 7.61 -2.28 15.38
C THR A 283 7.17 -3.60 14.72
N VAL A 284 8.01 -4.12 13.84
CA VAL A 284 7.76 -5.43 13.22
C VAL A 284 7.68 -6.55 14.26
N GLY A 285 8.49 -6.46 15.34
CA GLY A 285 8.44 -7.41 16.46
C GLY A 285 7.14 -7.34 17.25
N GLU A 286 6.67 -6.13 17.59
CA GLU A 286 5.36 -5.93 18.23
C GLU A 286 4.23 -6.46 17.36
N PHE A 287 4.27 -6.15 16.07
CA PHE A 287 3.26 -6.65 15.13
C PHE A 287 3.28 -8.19 15.04
N ALA A 288 4.46 -8.82 15.05
CA ALA A 288 4.56 -10.28 15.07
C ALA A 288 3.94 -10.87 16.36
N SER A 289 4.06 -10.18 17.50
CA SER A 289 3.43 -10.58 18.75
C SER A 289 1.89 -10.44 18.67
N VAL A 290 1.39 -9.37 18.06
CA VAL A 290 -0.07 -9.23 17.78
C VAL A 290 -0.60 -10.37 16.94
N VAL A 291 0.14 -10.77 15.88
CA VAL A 291 -0.28 -11.90 15.05
C VAL A 291 -0.25 -13.21 15.84
N ALA A 292 0.79 -13.42 16.67
CA ALA A 292 0.90 -14.59 17.52
C ALA A 292 -0.28 -14.71 18.49
N ASP A 293 -0.65 -13.63 19.17
CA ASP A 293 -1.80 -13.57 20.07
C ASP A 293 -3.10 -13.97 19.35
N VAL A 294 -3.38 -13.39 18.19
CA VAL A 294 -4.57 -13.73 17.38
C VAL A 294 -4.61 -15.20 16.97
N PHE A 295 -3.45 -15.84 16.75
CA PHE A 295 -3.33 -17.26 16.41
C PHE A 295 -3.16 -18.18 17.62
N GLY A 296 -3.33 -17.68 18.85
CA GLY A 296 -3.21 -18.46 20.08
C GLY A 296 -1.81 -19.02 20.35
N GLN A 297 -0.77 -18.26 19.98
CA GLN A 297 0.63 -18.63 20.16
C GLN A 297 1.25 -17.82 21.32
N ASP A 298 0.71 -17.99 22.52
CA ASP A 298 1.02 -17.17 23.72
C ASP A 298 2.49 -17.22 24.14
N ASP A 299 3.18 -18.33 23.85
CA ASP A 299 4.62 -18.51 24.16
C ASP A 299 5.56 -17.92 23.10
N PHE A 300 5.01 -17.29 22.04
CA PHE A 300 5.84 -16.74 20.97
C PHE A 300 6.64 -15.53 21.46
N THR A 301 7.93 -15.54 21.16
CA THR A 301 8.83 -14.41 21.35
C THR A 301 9.53 -14.08 20.05
N PRO A 302 9.41 -12.86 19.52
CA PRO A 302 10.10 -12.45 18.31
C PRO A 302 11.61 -12.64 18.40
N LYS A 303 12.22 -13.32 17.44
CA LYS A 303 13.68 -13.52 17.37
C LYS A 303 14.22 -13.04 16.06
N ALA A 304 15.25 -12.20 16.12
CA ALA A 304 16.00 -11.75 14.95
C ALA A 304 16.60 -12.94 14.20
N SER A 305 16.47 -12.94 12.86
CA SER A 305 16.93 -14.05 12.01
C SER A 305 18.36 -13.87 11.50
N GLY A 306 18.96 -12.69 11.65
CA GLY A 306 20.22 -12.34 11.00
C GLY A 306 20.08 -12.11 9.49
N LYS A 307 18.86 -11.96 8.99
CA LYS A 307 18.54 -11.67 7.59
C LYS A 307 18.05 -10.25 7.43
N TYR A 308 18.24 -9.68 6.25
CA TYR A 308 17.71 -8.37 5.91
C TYR A 308 17.29 -8.30 4.44
N ARG A 309 16.50 -7.30 4.09
CA ARG A 309 16.20 -6.96 2.70
C ARG A 309 16.86 -5.64 2.35
N PHE A 310 17.71 -5.65 1.33
CA PHE A 310 18.31 -4.42 0.83
C PHE A 310 17.23 -3.57 0.13
N GLY A 311 17.14 -2.30 0.51
CA GLY A 311 16.11 -1.39 0.01
C GLY A 311 14.85 -1.29 0.87
N ASP A 312 14.70 -2.11 1.93
CA ASP A 312 13.67 -1.89 2.93
C ASP A 312 13.98 -0.64 3.78
N THR A 313 12.94 0.07 4.18
CA THR A 313 13.05 1.21 5.10
C THR A 313 13.34 0.75 6.53
N ARG A 314 14.09 1.56 7.30
CA ARG A 314 14.31 1.28 8.73
C ARG A 314 13.09 1.67 9.54
N HIS A 315 12.72 2.94 9.52
CA HIS A 315 11.54 3.44 10.22
C HIS A 315 10.72 4.31 9.28
N ILE A 316 9.42 4.09 9.25
CA ILE A 316 8.50 4.96 8.54
C ILE A 316 7.17 5.04 9.26
N PHE A 317 6.72 6.26 9.52
CA PHE A 317 5.46 6.56 10.17
C PHE A 317 4.87 7.84 9.56
N SER A 318 3.62 7.78 9.15
CA SER A 318 2.92 8.87 8.47
C SER A 318 2.30 9.83 9.47
N ASP A 319 2.47 11.13 9.28
CA ASP A 319 1.61 12.13 9.92
C ASP A 319 0.28 12.18 9.17
N VAL A 320 -0.80 11.89 9.87
CA VAL A 320 -2.17 11.88 9.34
C VAL A 320 -2.99 13.10 9.76
N SER A 321 -2.36 14.11 10.35
CA SER A 321 -3.02 15.30 10.88
C SER A 321 -3.84 16.05 9.83
N LYS A 322 -3.37 16.06 8.58
CA LYS A 322 -4.07 16.68 7.47
C LYS A 322 -5.40 15.97 7.17
N LEU A 323 -5.41 14.65 7.12
CA LEU A 323 -6.64 13.89 6.90
C LEU A 323 -7.59 13.99 8.12
N ARG A 324 -7.05 14.03 9.34
CA ARG A 324 -7.81 14.30 10.57
C ARG A 324 -8.56 15.62 10.51
N SER A 325 -8.02 16.66 9.88
CA SER A 325 -8.68 17.95 9.71
C SER A 325 -9.97 17.88 8.88
N LEU A 326 -10.15 16.82 8.09
CA LEU A 326 -11.39 16.52 7.39
C LEU A 326 -12.40 15.74 8.25
N GLY A 327 -12.07 15.41 9.51
CA GLY A 327 -12.92 14.64 10.41
C GLY A 327 -12.79 13.12 10.26
N TRP A 328 -11.68 12.63 9.70
CA TRP A 328 -11.33 11.22 9.69
C TRP A 328 -10.31 10.93 10.80
N ASP A 329 -10.34 9.73 11.35
CA ASP A 329 -9.27 9.19 12.19
C ASP A 329 -9.16 7.67 12.01
N ALA A 330 -7.96 7.12 12.25
CA ALA A 330 -7.78 5.67 12.36
C ALA A 330 -8.33 5.22 13.73
N THR A 331 -9.32 4.33 13.70
CA THR A 331 -10.03 3.91 14.91
C THR A 331 -9.84 2.43 15.24
N ARG A 332 -9.25 1.67 14.31
CA ARG A 332 -9.09 0.21 14.41
C ARG A 332 -7.64 -0.16 14.61
N SER A 333 -7.41 -1.11 15.51
CA SER A 333 -6.07 -1.57 15.87
C SER A 333 -5.47 -2.57 14.86
N PRO A 334 -4.14 -2.81 14.91
CA PRO A 334 -3.54 -3.93 14.18
C PRO A 334 -4.14 -5.30 14.56
N HIS A 335 -4.56 -5.48 15.82
CA HIS A 335 -5.22 -6.71 16.27
C HIS A 335 -6.55 -6.93 15.52
N ASP A 336 -7.38 -5.89 15.35
CA ASP A 336 -8.63 -5.98 14.57
C ASP A 336 -8.35 -6.39 13.12
N SER A 337 -7.31 -5.85 12.53
CA SER A 337 -6.90 -6.17 11.15
C SER A 337 -6.48 -7.62 10.99
N VAL A 338 -5.67 -8.12 11.93
CA VAL A 338 -5.15 -9.50 11.92
C VAL A 338 -6.29 -10.49 12.21
N THR A 339 -7.17 -10.16 13.16
CA THR A 339 -8.35 -10.99 13.47
C THR A 339 -9.23 -11.16 12.24
N ALA A 340 -9.58 -10.05 11.59
CA ALA A 340 -10.38 -10.09 10.37
C ALA A 340 -9.68 -10.86 9.23
N TYR A 341 -8.35 -10.74 9.12
CA TYR A 341 -7.57 -11.46 8.11
C TYR A 341 -7.55 -12.97 8.39
N ARG A 342 -7.33 -13.39 9.66
CA ARG A 342 -7.40 -14.80 10.08
C ARG A 342 -8.76 -15.40 9.77
N ASP A 343 -9.84 -14.71 10.13
CA ASP A 343 -11.21 -15.20 9.95
C ASP A 343 -11.61 -15.31 8.47
N TRP A 344 -10.94 -14.53 7.60
CA TRP A 344 -11.09 -14.63 6.15
C TRP A 344 -10.22 -15.73 5.53
N MET A 345 -9.10 -16.09 6.14
CA MET A 345 -8.25 -17.18 5.64
C MET A 345 -9.02 -18.49 5.71
N GLU A 346 -9.09 -19.19 4.58
CA GLU A 346 -9.76 -20.49 4.51
C GLU A 346 -9.02 -21.54 5.36
N ASP A 347 -9.77 -22.32 6.12
CA ASP A 347 -9.26 -23.52 6.77
C ASP A 347 -8.74 -24.47 5.69
N GLY A 348 -7.44 -24.78 5.73
CA GLY A 348 -6.80 -25.62 4.71
C GLY A 348 -6.12 -24.85 3.58
N ALA A 349 -5.96 -23.53 3.69
CA ALA A 349 -5.05 -22.79 2.79
C ALA A 349 -3.67 -23.49 2.78
N PRO A 350 -3.07 -23.75 1.59
CA PRO A 350 -1.78 -24.46 1.49
C PRO A 350 -0.62 -23.53 1.90
N ALA A 351 -0.61 -23.15 3.19
CA ALA A 351 0.27 -22.13 3.74
C ALA A 351 1.76 -22.48 3.54
N ASP A 352 2.13 -23.77 3.71
CA ASP A 352 3.49 -24.23 3.51
C ASP A 352 3.96 -24.05 2.06
N GLU A 353 3.13 -24.43 1.08
CA GLU A 353 3.45 -24.28 -0.35
C GLU A 353 3.59 -22.80 -0.73
N ILE A 354 2.70 -21.94 -0.21
CA ILE A 354 2.71 -20.50 -0.47
C ILE A 354 3.96 -19.85 0.11
N LEU A 355 4.32 -20.19 1.36
CA LEU A 355 5.52 -19.68 2.02
C LEU A 355 6.80 -20.15 1.29
N GLU A 356 6.86 -21.42 0.90
CA GLU A 356 8.01 -21.98 0.16
C GLU A 356 8.18 -21.30 -1.20
N ALA A 357 7.09 -21.12 -1.96
CA ALA A 357 7.12 -20.42 -3.23
C ALA A 357 7.57 -18.95 -3.07
N SER A 358 7.06 -18.24 -2.05
CA SER A 358 7.48 -16.88 -1.75
C SER A 358 8.96 -16.78 -1.38
N ASN A 359 9.46 -17.71 -0.55
CA ASN A 359 10.88 -17.75 -0.14
C ASN A 359 11.79 -18.06 -1.32
N LYS A 360 11.43 -19.01 -2.18
CA LYS A 360 12.17 -19.34 -3.40
C LYS A 360 12.26 -18.13 -4.34
N LEU A 361 11.16 -17.41 -4.55
CA LEU A 361 11.13 -16.22 -5.38
C LEU A 361 12.05 -15.12 -4.82
N MET A 362 11.94 -14.79 -3.54
CA MET A 362 12.77 -13.76 -2.91
C MET A 362 14.26 -14.12 -2.92
N ALA A 363 14.60 -15.39 -2.73
CA ALA A 363 15.98 -15.88 -2.83
C ALA A 363 16.51 -15.78 -4.27
N ALA A 364 15.73 -16.19 -5.27
CA ALA A 364 16.12 -16.11 -6.68
C ALA A 364 16.35 -14.68 -7.15
N LEU A 365 15.59 -13.72 -6.60
CA LEU A 365 15.72 -12.29 -6.89
C LEU A 365 16.82 -11.59 -6.06
N GLY A 366 17.48 -12.31 -5.13
CA GLY A 366 18.48 -11.71 -4.23
C GLY A 366 17.94 -10.61 -3.32
N VAL A 367 16.63 -10.63 -3.04
CA VAL A 367 15.95 -9.63 -2.21
C VAL A 367 16.33 -9.80 -0.74
N VAL A 368 16.43 -11.06 -0.28
CA VAL A 368 16.81 -11.39 1.10
C VAL A 368 18.28 -11.75 1.15
N ARG A 369 19.02 -11.18 2.10
CA ARG A 369 20.45 -11.35 2.32
C ARG A 369 20.75 -11.73 3.77
N ASP A 370 21.90 -12.36 4.01
CA ASP A 370 22.36 -12.72 5.35
C ASP A 370 23.43 -11.73 5.84
N VAL A 371 23.44 -11.49 7.17
CA VAL A 371 24.53 -10.76 7.84
C VAL A 371 25.82 -11.56 7.71
N GLY A 372 26.91 -10.90 7.35
CA GLY A 372 28.22 -11.53 7.18
C GLY A 372 28.44 -12.25 5.84
N ALA A 373 27.50 -12.13 4.89
CA ALA A 373 27.61 -12.74 3.58
C ALA A 373 28.31 -11.83 2.55
#